data_1f1f84861c7f6a36d36a120cc57c760d
#
_entry.id   1f1f84861c7f6a36d36a120cc57c760d
#
_cell.length_a   1.000
_cell.length_b   1.000
_cell.length_c   1.000
_cell.angle_alpha   90.00
_cell.angle_beta   90.00
_cell.angle_gamma   90.00
#
_symmetry.space_group_name_H-M   'P 1'
#
loop_
_entity.id
_entity.type
_entity.pdbx_description
1 polymer ?
#
loop_
_entity_poly.entity_id
_entity_poly.type
_entity_poly.pdbx_seq_one_letter_code
_entity_poly.pdbx_strand_id
1 'polypeptide(L)'
;KRVYFHKTLRKDKTGNRKSGEYGRYSFYADRYDYVRIANMIMNHWKNDTCVGKYLKTMYENRVDRQKDEYRDNDGNHKVAQTYGGQFLWDAIGLEDRPILMMDGFAGQQVVIDFDNNKIITIHSTDRHYDYYRLVYSVLQD
;
A
#
# COMPACT_ATOMS: atom_id res chain seq x y z
N LYS A 1 -18.15 -1.30 -14.82
CA LYS A 1 -16.92 -0.57 -14.49
C LYS A 1 -15.75 -1.52 -14.67
N ARG A 2 -14.64 -1.05 -15.22
CA ARG A 2 -13.51 -1.93 -15.59
C ARG A 2 -12.27 -1.49 -14.82
N VAL A 3 -11.73 -2.41 -14.05
CA VAL A 3 -10.35 -2.34 -13.57
C VAL A 3 -9.43 -2.58 -14.76
N TYR A 4 -8.44 -1.75 -14.99
CA TYR A 4 -7.49 -1.96 -16.06
C TYR A 4 -6.07 -1.53 -15.67
N PHE A 5 -5.11 -2.18 -16.31
CA PHE A 5 -3.71 -1.87 -16.16
C PHE A 5 -3.22 -1.09 -17.39
N HIS A 6 -2.51 -0.02 -17.13
CA HIS A 6 -1.88 0.77 -18.18
C HIS A 6 -0.37 0.68 -18.06
N LYS A 7 0.29 0.29 -19.13
CA LYS A 7 1.75 0.25 -19.21
C LYS A 7 2.25 1.54 -19.83
N THR A 8 3.00 2.32 -19.06
CA THR A 8 3.71 3.49 -19.57
C THR A 8 5.15 3.12 -19.89
N LEU A 9 5.55 3.23 -21.15
CA LEU A 9 6.93 3.02 -21.54
C LEU A 9 7.78 4.24 -21.16
N ARG A 10 8.85 4.00 -20.39
CA ARG A 10 9.82 5.05 -20.08
C ARG A 10 10.63 5.40 -21.33
N LYS A 11 10.79 6.68 -21.61
CA LYS A 11 11.73 7.17 -22.61
C LYS A 11 13.13 7.18 -21.98
N ASP A 12 14.15 6.80 -22.73
CA ASP A 12 15.54 6.99 -22.34
C ASP A 12 15.95 8.48 -22.49
N LYS A 13 17.19 8.79 -22.13
CA LYS A 13 17.73 10.16 -22.23
C LYS A 13 17.78 10.70 -23.68
N THR A 14 17.69 9.81 -24.68
CA THR A 14 17.66 10.15 -26.11
C THR A 14 16.24 10.30 -26.65
N GLY A 15 15.22 10.07 -25.83
CA GLY A 15 13.81 10.15 -26.21
C GLY A 15 13.25 8.87 -26.83
N ASN A 16 14.06 7.81 -26.99
CA ASN A 16 13.62 6.52 -27.49
C ASN A 16 12.84 5.75 -26.43
N ARG A 17 11.78 5.04 -26.87
CA ARG A 17 11.02 4.16 -25.97
C ARG A 17 11.82 2.87 -25.71
N LYS A 18 12.21 2.67 -24.46
CA LYS A 18 12.83 1.42 -24.05
C LYS A 18 11.82 0.28 -23.99
N SER A 19 12.23 -0.90 -24.46
CA SER A 19 11.39 -2.10 -24.43
C SER A 19 11.15 -2.59 -22.99
N GLY A 20 10.03 -3.20 -22.79
CA GLY A 20 9.55 -4.11 -21.74
C GLY A 20 10.02 -4.00 -20.31
N GLU A 21 11.31 -4.01 -20.05
CA GLU A 21 11.88 -4.09 -18.70
C GLU A 21 11.77 -2.79 -17.86
N TYR A 22 11.60 -1.64 -18.50
CA TYR A 22 11.55 -0.32 -17.85
C TYR A 22 10.17 0.33 -17.87
N GLY A 23 9.13 -0.42 -18.22
CA GLY A 23 7.77 0.09 -18.21
C GLY A 23 7.21 0.19 -16.80
N ARG A 24 6.53 1.31 -16.49
CA ARG A 24 5.69 1.39 -15.29
C ARG A 24 4.30 0.88 -15.63
N TYR A 25 3.76 0.06 -14.76
CA TYR A 25 2.37 -0.32 -14.80
C TYR A 25 1.59 0.58 -13.84
N SER A 26 0.55 1.20 -14.34
CA SER A 26 -0.42 1.92 -13.52
C SER A 26 -1.70 1.09 -13.45
N PHE A 27 -2.28 1.06 -12.28
CA PHE A 27 -3.52 0.38 -12.00
C PHE A 27 -4.62 1.42 -11.80
N TYR A 28 -5.71 1.27 -12.54
CA TYR A 28 -6.84 2.18 -12.48
C TYR A 28 -8.07 1.43 -11.98
N ALA A 29 -8.65 1.93 -10.90
CA ALA A 29 -9.83 1.38 -10.27
C ALA A 29 -10.65 2.50 -9.62
N ASP A 30 -11.93 2.30 -9.43
CA ASP A 30 -12.72 3.20 -8.61
C ASP A 30 -12.58 2.86 -7.11
N ARG A 31 -13.08 3.74 -6.24
CA ARG A 31 -12.98 3.56 -4.78
C ARG A 31 -13.61 2.25 -4.29
N TYR A 32 -14.67 1.80 -4.92
CA TYR A 32 -15.33 0.55 -4.55
C TYR A 32 -14.53 -0.68 -5.00
N ASP A 33 -13.82 -0.57 -6.11
CA ASP A 33 -12.93 -1.63 -6.56
C ASP A 33 -11.72 -1.76 -5.64
N TYR A 34 -11.18 -0.67 -5.09
CA TYR A 34 -10.15 -0.73 -4.04
C TYR A 34 -10.65 -1.47 -2.79
N VAL A 35 -11.88 -1.21 -2.34
CA VAL A 35 -12.48 -1.94 -1.22
C VAL A 35 -12.63 -3.42 -1.55
N ARG A 36 -13.07 -3.78 -2.76
CA ARG A 36 -13.21 -5.19 -3.20
C ARG A 36 -11.86 -5.90 -3.22
N ILE A 37 -10.81 -5.24 -3.72
CA ILE A 37 -9.46 -5.77 -3.73
C ILE A 37 -8.95 -5.97 -2.30
N ALA A 38 -9.15 -5.00 -1.43
CA ALA A 38 -8.77 -5.11 -0.03
C ALA A 38 -9.50 -6.28 0.68
N ASN A 39 -10.81 -6.43 0.45
CA ASN A 39 -11.57 -7.57 0.96
C ASN A 39 -11.06 -8.92 0.41
N MET A 40 -10.70 -8.97 -0.87
CA MET A 40 -10.11 -10.17 -1.46
C MET A 40 -8.78 -10.52 -0.78
N ILE A 41 -7.89 -9.54 -0.56
CA ILE A 41 -6.62 -9.72 0.15
C ILE A 41 -6.87 -10.21 1.58
N MET A 42 -7.80 -9.60 2.30
CA MET A 42 -8.22 -9.99 3.64
C MET A 42 -8.70 -11.47 3.68
N ASN A 43 -9.55 -11.85 2.74
CA ASN A 43 -10.06 -13.21 2.64
C ASN A 43 -8.96 -14.24 2.33
N HIS A 44 -8.02 -13.89 1.45
CA HIS A 44 -6.87 -14.76 1.17
C HIS A 44 -6.00 -14.98 2.42
N TRP A 45 -5.73 -13.92 3.17
CA TRP A 45 -4.99 -13.99 4.43
C TRP A 45 -5.66 -14.91 5.44
N LYS A 46 -6.97 -14.72 5.69
CA LYS A 46 -7.75 -15.49 6.67
C LYS A 46 -7.88 -16.96 6.31
N ASN A 47 -8.10 -17.24 5.04
CA ASN A 47 -8.33 -18.62 4.58
C ASN A 47 -7.05 -19.37 4.23
N ASP A 48 -5.89 -18.77 4.52
CA ASP A 48 -4.57 -19.39 4.31
C ASP A 48 -4.37 -19.96 2.91
N THR A 49 -4.91 -19.28 1.92
CA THR A 49 -4.75 -19.66 0.51
C THR A 49 -3.29 -19.48 0.06
N CYS A 50 -2.95 -19.91 -1.15
CA CYS A 50 -1.61 -19.68 -1.72
C CYS A 50 -1.21 -18.18 -1.67
N VAL A 51 -2.14 -17.28 -2.01
CA VAL A 51 -1.91 -15.83 -1.89
C VAL A 51 -1.77 -15.40 -0.42
N GLY A 52 -2.59 -15.94 0.47
CA GLY A 52 -2.50 -15.65 1.90
C GLY A 52 -1.18 -16.08 2.51
N LYS A 53 -0.69 -17.28 2.16
CA LYS A 53 0.63 -17.78 2.57
C LYS A 53 1.77 -16.89 2.05
N TYR A 54 1.67 -16.46 0.79
CA TYR A 54 2.62 -15.50 0.23
C TYR A 54 2.64 -14.20 1.04
N LEU A 55 1.48 -13.63 1.35
CA LEU A 55 1.39 -12.39 2.14
C LEU A 55 1.99 -12.56 3.55
N LYS A 56 1.71 -13.69 4.21
CA LYS A 56 2.30 -14.02 5.54
C LYS A 56 3.82 -14.12 5.46
N THR A 57 4.34 -14.81 4.44
CA THR A 57 5.78 -14.89 4.21
C THR A 57 6.40 -13.50 3.98
N MET A 58 5.72 -12.60 3.26
CA MET A 58 6.20 -11.23 3.06
C MET A 58 6.19 -10.41 4.35
N TYR A 59 5.18 -10.62 5.19
CA TYR A 59 5.11 -10.01 6.51
C TYR A 59 6.24 -10.52 7.44
N GLU A 60 6.47 -11.82 7.48
CA GLU A 60 7.52 -12.44 8.30
C GLU A 60 8.94 -12.01 7.89
N ASN A 61 9.18 -11.81 6.60
CA ASN A 61 10.47 -11.43 6.04
C ASN A 61 10.58 -9.93 5.67
N ARG A 62 9.72 -9.10 6.23
CA ARG A 62 9.78 -7.66 6.01
C ARG A 62 11.02 -7.05 6.62
N VAL A 63 11.49 -5.97 6.04
CA VAL A 63 12.68 -5.26 6.47
C VAL A 63 12.34 -3.85 6.94
N ASP A 64 13.09 -3.36 7.91
CA ASP A 64 12.93 -1.99 8.38
C ASP A 64 13.26 -1.00 7.26
N ARG A 65 12.44 0.03 7.16
CA ARG A 65 12.75 1.19 6.33
C ARG A 65 13.74 2.08 7.07
N GLN A 66 14.60 2.77 6.32
CA GLN A 66 15.48 3.77 6.95
C GLN A 66 14.65 4.88 7.58
N LYS A 67 15.08 5.38 8.74
CA LYS A 67 14.32 6.40 9.50
C LYS A 67 13.97 7.64 8.67
N ASP A 68 14.83 8.03 7.75
CA ASP A 68 14.59 9.17 6.84
C ASP A 68 13.46 8.90 5.82
N GLU A 69 13.10 7.62 5.61
CA GLU A 69 11.99 7.24 4.76
C GLU A 69 10.62 7.32 5.45
N TYR A 70 10.59 7.47 6.79
CA TYR A 70 9.35 7.61 7.56
C TYR A 70 8.75 9.01 7.46
N ARG A 71 9.51 9.95 6.93
CA ARG A 71 9.07 11.32 6.68
C ARG A 71 9.07 11.60 5.19
N ASP A 72 8.05 12.28 4.73
CA ASP A 72 8.11 12.89 3.42
C ASP A 72 8.98 14.16 3.46
N ASN A 73 9.21 14.76 2.30
CA ASN A 73 10.00 15.98 2.19
C ASN A 73 9.41 17.19 2.94
N ASP A 74 8.15 17.10 3.33
CA ASP A 74 7.41 18.14 4.06
C ASP A 74 7.39 17.85 5.58
N GLY A 75 8.09 16.80 6.03
CA GLY A 75 8.22 16.43 7.45
C GLY A 75 7.07 15.62 8.03
N ASN A 76 6.08 15.23 7.22
CA ASN A 76 4.98 14.39 7.66
C ASN A 76 5.44 12.95 7.90
N HIS A 77 4.94 12.32 8.96
CA HIS A 77 5.25 10.93 9.24
C HIS A 77 4.53 10.00 8.26
N LYS A 78 5.27 9.09 7.67
CA LYS A 78 4.67 8.00 6.90
C LYS A 78 4.07 6.97 7.87
N VAL A 79 2.96 6.39 7.48
CA VAL A 79 2.17 5.50 8.34
C VAL A 79 2.88 4.16 8.62
N ALA A 80 3.80 3.72 7.76
CA ALA A 80 4.42 2.39 7.82
C ALA A 80 5.91 2.41 8.08
N GLN A 81 6.38 1.48 8.91
CA GLN A 81 7.80 1.36 9.32
C GLN A 81 8.59 0.36 8.50
N THR A 82 7.96 -0.69 8.00
CA THR A 82 8.64 -1.79 7.33
C THR A 82 8.13 -2.01 5.91
N TYR A 83 8.89 -2.77 5.12
CA TYR A 83 8.60 -3.05 3.73
C TYR A 83 8.88 -4.52 3.40
N GLY A 84 7.96 -5.16 2.71
CA GLY A 84 8.10 -6.54 2.27
C GLY A 84 7.14 -6.88 1.14
N GLY A 85 7.64 -7.52 0.08
CA GLY A 85 6.81 -7.98 -1.04
C GLY A 85 6.07 -6.89 -1.81
N GLN A 86 6.63 -5.70 -1.94
CA GLN A 86 6.00 -4.50 -2.53
C GLN A 86 4.88 -3.87 -1.66
N PHE A 87 4.72 -4.33 -0.43
CA PHE A 87 3.78 -3.77 0.54
C PHE A 87 4.50 -3.05 1.68
N LEU A 88 3.84 -2.08 2.24
CA LEU A 88 4.21 -1.44 3.48
C LEU A 88 3.53 -2.18 4.63
N TRP A 89 4.25 -2.34 5.76
CA TRP A 89 3.77 -3.05 6.94
C TRP A 89 4.05 -2.24 8.20
N ASP A 90 3.52 -2.71 9.33
CA ASP A 90 3.73 -2.14 10.65
C ASP A 90 3.36 -0.66 10.73
N ALA A 91 2.08 -0.39 10.94
CA ALA A 91 1.60 0.96 11.21
C ALA A 91 2.26 1.49 12.48
N ILE A 92 2.81 2.70 12.42
CA ILE A 92 3.52 3.34 13.53
C ILE A 92 2.61 3.42 14.77
N GLY A 93 3.07 2.83 15.87
CA GLY A 93 2.33 2.73 17.13
C GLY A 93 1.33 1.57 17.20
N LEU A 94 1.29 0.70 16.19
CA LEU A 94 0.44 -0.50 16.10
C LEU A 94 1.24 -1.67 15.49
N GLU A 95 2.48 -1.84 15.94
CA GLU A 95 3.43 -2.84 15.40
C GLU A 95 3.17 -4.26 15.91
N ASP A 96 2.23 -4.41 16.82
CA ASP A 96 1.88 -5.67 17.49
C ASP A 96 1.03 -6.61 16.63
N ARG A 97 0.59 -6.16 15.47
CA ARG A 97 -0.32 -6.91 14.59
C ARG A 97 -0.10 -6.64 13.10
N PRO A 98 -0.46 -7.61 12.23
CA PRO A 98 -0.23 -7.48 10.80
C PRO A 98 -1.17 -6.43 10.16
N ILE A 99 -0.61 -5.29 9.81
CA ILE A 99 -1.29 -4.24 9.05
C ILE A 99 -0.56 -4.05 7.73
N LEU A 100 -1.24 -4.36 6.63
CA LEU A 100 -0.74 -4.16 5.28
C LEU A 100 -1.20 -2.81 4.74
N MET A 101 -0.28 -2.09 4.11
CA MET A 101 -0.59 -0.81 3.49
C MET A 101 -0.06 -0.74 2.07
N MET A 102 -0.87 -0.15 1.21
CA MET A 102 -0.52 0.23 -0.17
C MET A 102 -0.65 1.74 -0.27
N ASP A 103 0.41 2.38 -0.71
CA ASP A 103 0.50 3.83 -0.84
C ASP A 103 0.69 4.22 -2.31
N GLY A 104 -0.04 5.21 -2.75
CA GLY A 104 0.00 5.73 -4.12
C GLY A 104 0.29 7.23 -4.16
N PHE A 105 0.87 7.66 -5.27
CA PHE A 105 1.13 9.07 -5.50
C PHE A 105 -0.17 9.89 -5.44
N ALA A 106 -0.13 11.05 -4.81
CA ALA A 106 -1.28 11.93 -4.56
C ALA A 106 -2.31 11.37 -3.55
N GLY A 107 -1.84 10.63 -2.54
CA GLY A 107 -2.61 10.32 -1.34
C GLY A 107 -3.66 9.21 -1.51
N GLN A 108 -3.49 8.32 -2.50
CA GLN A 108 -4.28 7.10 -2.51
C GLN A 108 -3.68 6.12 -1.50
N GLN A 109 -4.51 5.58 -0.63
CA GLN A 109 -4.10 4.56 0.32
C GLN A 109 -5.12 3.45 0.47
N VAL A 110 -4.63 2.25 0.70
CA VAL A 110 -5.40 1.11 1.19
C VAL A 110 -4.68 0.57 2.41
N VAL A 111 -5.39 0.46 3.52
CA VAL A 111 -4.88 -0.10 4.77
C VAL A 111 -5.75 -1.28 5.16
N ILE A 112 -5.14 -2.40 5.50
CA ILE A 112 -5.82 -3.65 5.88
C ILE A 112 -5.25 -4.11 7.22
N ASP A 113 -6.06 -4.06 8.26
CA ASP A 113 -5.77 -4.65 9.57
C ASP A 113 -6.39 -6.06 9.59
N PHE A 114 -5.54 -7.07 9.51
CA PHE A 114 -5.99 -8.46 9.37
C PHE A 114 -6.62 -9.01 10.64
N ASP A 115 -6.14 -8.61 11.81
CA ASP A 115 -6.61 -9.13 13.09
C ASP A 115 -7.96 -8.53 13.47
N ASN A 116 -8.17 -7.24 13.21
CA ASN A 116 -9.40 -6.54 13.57
C ASN A 116 -10.42 -6.46 12.42
N ASN A 117 -10.11 -7.03 11.26
CA ASN A 117 -11.00 -7.01 10.09
C ASN A 117 -11.36 -5.60 9.60
N LYS A 118 -10.42 -4.66 9.71
CA LYS A 118 -10.64 -3.29 9.29
C LYS A 118 -9.98 -3.03 7.94
N ILE A 119 -10.69 -2.29 7.10
CA ILE A 119 -10.20 -1.82 5.81
C ILE A 119 -10.43 -0.33 5.72
N ILE A 120 -9.38 0.41 5.44
CA ILE A 120 -9.44 1.83 5.16
C ILE A 120 -9.02 2.05 3.71
N THR A 121 -9.81 2.78 2.94
CA THR A 121 -9.44 3.23 1.60
C THR A 121 -9.53 4.74 1.52
N ILE A 122 -8.42 5.37 1.16
CA ILE A 122 -8.32 6.80 0.91
C ILE A 122 -8.08 6.96 -0.58
N HIS A 123 -8.98 7.65 -1.28
CA HIS A 123 -8.93 7.68 -2.75
C HIS A 123 -8.14 8.87 -3.31
N SER A 124 -8.10 9.96 -2.62
CA SER A 124 -7.28 11.14 -2.96
C SER A 124 -7.35 12.13 -1.82
N THR A 125 -6.22 12.51 -1.29
CA THR A 125 -6.12 13.58 -0.30
C THR A 125 -5.07 14.58 -0.75
N ASP A 126 -5.13 15.77 -0.19
CA ASP A 126 -4.02 16.71 -0.28
C ASP A 126 -2.77 16.04 0.30
N ARG A 127 -1.63 16.16 -0.39
CA ARG A 127 -0.36 15.54 0.03
C ARG A 127 0.14 16.05 1.39
N HIS A 128 -0.33 17.22 1.84
CA HIS A 128 -0.01 17.81 3.14
C HIS A 128 -1.02 17.42 4.23
N TYR A 129 -2.06 16.65 3.88
CA TYR A 129 -3.02 16.16 4.85
C TYR A 129 -2.41 15.05 5.70
N ASP A 130 -2.48 15.22 7.02
CA ASP A 130 -2.01 14.22 7.98
C ASP A 130 -3.01 13.06 8.09
N TYR A 131 -2.96 12.14 7.12
CA TYR A 131 -3.81 10.96 7.15
C TYR A 131 -3.31 9.90 8.15
N TYR A 132 -2.11 10.05 8.71
CA TYR A 132 -1.64 9.21 9.80
C TYR A 132 -2.61 9.26 10.99
N ARG A 133 -3.02 10.45 11.41
CA ARG A 133 -3.99 10.61 12.49
C ARG A 133 -5.34 9.94 12.17
N LEU A 134 -5.81 10.08 10.94
CA LEU A 134 -7.05 9.44 10.51
C LEU A 134 -6.93 7.91 10.52
N VAL A 135 -5.88 7.35 9.93
CA VAL A 135 -5.64 5.91 9.89
C VAL A 135 -5.52 5.36 11.31
N TYR A 136 -4.71 6.01 12.13
CA TYR A 136 -4.47 5.60 13.52
C TYR A 136 -5.75 5.63 14.36
N SER A 137 -6.56 6.68 14.27
CA SER A 137 -7.82 6.76 15.01
C SER A 137 -8.80 5.65 14.65
N VAL A 138 -8.89 5.27 13.36
CA VAL A 138 -9.75 4.18 12.90
C VAL A 138 -9.23 2.81 13.33
N LEU A 139 -7.90 2.63 13.38
CA LEU A 139 -7.29 1.36 13.73
C LEU A 139 -7.29 1.10 15.24
N GLN A 140 -7.26 2.13 16.06
CA GLN A 140 -7.28 1.99 17.53
C GLN A 140 -8.65 1.55 18.09
N ASP A 141 -9.77 1.93 17.46
CA ASP A 141 -11.12 1.53 17.85
C ASP A 141 -11.38 0.03 17.57
#